data_82133f8f2b1557c7381abd851fd8b5c9
#
_entry.id   82133f8f2b1557c7381abd851fd8b5c9
#
_cell.length_a   1.000
_cell.length_b   1.000
_cell.length_c   1.000
_cell.angle_alpha   90.00
_cell.angle_beta   90.00
_cell.angle_gamma   90.00
#
_symmetry.space_group_name_H-M   'P 1'
#
loop_
_entity.id
_entity.type
_entity.pdbx_description
1 polymer ?
#
loop_
_entity_poly.entity_id
_entity_poly.type
_entity_poly.pdbx_seq_one_letter_code
_entity_poly.pdbx_strand_id
1 'polypeptide(L)'
;MEIGIEHYLTVAAMLFTLGVFGIFLNRKNVIIILLSVELILLAVNINLVAFSAYMGDLVGQVFTMLILTVAAAEASIGLAILVVYFRNRGTIAVEDIHLMKG
;
A
#
# COMPACT_ATOMS: atom_id res chain seq x y z
N MET A 1 21.95 -21.36 -8.67
CA MET A 1 21.24 -20.93 -7.45
C MET A 1 19.76 -21.18 -7.66
N GLU A 2 19.19 -22.01 -6.81
CA GLU A 2 17.76 -22.28 -6.88
C GLU A 2 17.01 -21.29 -6.00
N ILE A 3 15.90 -20.79 -6.52
CA ILE A 3 15.01 -19.89 -5.78
C ILE A 3 13.96 -20.76 -5.10
N GLY A 4 14.01 -20.81 -3.77
CA GLY A 4 13.06 -21.57 -2.97
C GLY A 4 12.03 -20.66 -2.33
N ILE A 5 11.11 -21.26 -1.58
CA ILE A 5 10.06 -20.53 -0.88
C ILE A 5 10.63 -19.51 0.11
N GLU A 6 11.76 -19.83 0.72
CA GLU A 6 12.41 -18.94 1.69
C GLU A 6 12.82 -17.59 1.06
N HIS A 7 13.14 -17.58 -0.22
CA HIS A 7 13.47 -16.34 -0.92
C HIS A 7 12.24 -15.44 -1.04
N TYR A 8 11.10 -16.03 -1.38
CA TYR A 8 9.85 -15.27 -1.48
C TYR A 8 9.39 -14.76 -0.13
N LEU A 9 9.50 -15.59 0.91
CA LEU A 9 9.12 -15.19 2.26
C LEU A 9 10.04 -14.07 2.78
N THR A 10 11.33 -14.13 2.45
CA THR A 10 12.28 -13.08 2.84
C THR A 10 11.92 -11.75 2.18
N VAL A 11 11.64 -11.76 0.87
CA VAL A 11 11.23 -10.55 0.16
C VAL A 11 9.95 -9.99 0.76
N ALA A 12 8.97 -10.86 1.04
CA ALA A 12 7.70 -10.45 1.65
C ALA A 12 7.94 -9.82 3.03
N ALA A 13 8.81 -10.43 3.85
CA ALA A 13 9.13 -9.89 5.17
C ALA A 13 9.79 -8.50 5.07
N MET A 14 10.67 -8.32 4.09
CA MET A 14 11.33 -7.03 3.86
C MET A 14 10.32 -5.97 3.44
N LEU A 15 9.43 -6.30 2.51
CA LEU A 15 8.39 -5.37 2.05
C LEU A 15 7.42 -5.02 3.16
N PHE A 16 7.02 -6.01 3.95
CA PHE A 16 6.14 -5.80 5.09
C PHE A 16 6.79 -4.84 6.09
N THR A 17 8.05 -5.07 6.42
CA THR A 17 8.80 -4.23 7.34
C THR A 17 8.90 -2.79 6.83
N LEU A 18 9.22 -2.63 5.53
CA LEU A 18 9.28 -1.31 4.91
C LEU A 18 7.93 -0.60 4.99
N GLY A 19 6.84 -1.34 4.76
CA GLY A 19 5.50 -0.78 4.86
C GLY A 19 5.17 -0.31 6.27
N VAL A 20 5.49 -1.12 7.27
CA VAL A 20 5.26 -0.77 8.67
C VAL A 20 6.06 0.48 9.06
N PHE A 21 7.36 0.51 8.70
CA PHE A 21 8.19 1.68 8.98
C PHE A 21 7.68 2.92 8.25
N GLY A 22 7.21 2.75 7.03
CA GLY A 22 6.65 3.87 6.27
C GLY A 22 5.49 4.52 7.00
N ILE A 23 4.60 3.71 7.59
CA ILE A 23 3.47 4.23 8.35
C ILE A 23 3.95 4.99 9.58
N PHE A 24 4.85 4.38 10.37
CA PHE A 24 5.28 4.98 11.63
C PHE A 24 6.13 6.22 11.45
N LEU A 25 7.00 6.24 10.43
CA LEU A 25 7.91 7.36 10.22
C LEU A 25 7.27 8.55 9.51
N ASN A 26 6.19 8.30 8.77
CA ASN A 26 5.57 9.32 7.91
C ASN A 26 4.08 9.46 8.17
N ARG A 27 3.70 9.46 9.45
CA ARG A 27 2.28 9.49 9.85
C ARG A 27 1.50 10.67 9.33
N LYS A 28 2.17 11.76 9.02
CA LYS A 28 1.52 12.98 8.56
C LYS A 28 1.39 13.07 7.04
N ASN A 29 2.04 12.16 6.31
CA ASN A 29 1.98 12.16 4.86
C ASN A 29 1.03 11.07 4.40
N VAL A 30 -0.17 11.47 3.97
CA VAL A 30 -1.24 10.55 3.60
C VAL A 30 -0.84 9.69 2.40
N ILE A 31 -0.11 10.27 1.44
CA ILE A 31 0.34 9.53 0.26
C ILE A 31 1.30 8.40 0.67
N ILE A 32 2.24 8.68 1.56
CA ILE A 32 3.20 7.68 2.02
C ILE A 32 2.49 6.60 2.85
N ILE A 33 1.51 6.98 3.65
CA ILE A 33 0.70 5.99 4.40
C ILE A 33 -0.03 5.07 3.42
N LEU A 34 -0.64 5.62 2.38
CA LEU A 34 -1.34 4.82 1.37
C LEU A 34 -0.37 3.85 0.67
N LEU A 35 0.79 4.35 0.25
CA LEU A 35 1.81 3.51 -0.39
C LEU A 35 2.32 2.43 0.57
N SER A 36 2.47 2.76 1.84
CA SER A 36 2.93 1.82 2.86
C SER A 36 1.93 0.69 3.08
N VAL A 37 0.65 1.02 3.14
CA VAL A 37 -0.42 0.01 3.23
C VAL A 37 -0.39 -0.89 2.01
N GLU A 38 -0.18 -0.34 0.82
CA GLU A 38 -0.09 -1.14 -0.40
C GLU A 38 1.11 -2.08 -0.38
N LEU A 39 2.25 -1.65 0.18
CA LEU A 39 3.41 -2.54 0.36
C LEU A 39 3.11 -3.68 1.30
N ILE A 40 2.38 -3.42 2.38
CA ILE A 40 1.98 -4.46 3.34
C ILE A 40 1.06 -5.47 2.65
N LEU A 41 0.09 -5.01 1.88
CA LEU A 41 -0.81 -5.88 1.14
C LEU A 41 -0.05 -6.70 0.09
N LEU A 42 0.91 -6.10 -0.59
CA LEU A 42 1.75 -6.81 -1.54
C LEU A 42 2.55 -7.92 -0.84
N ALA A 43 3.11 -7.64 0.34
CA ALA A 43 3.85 -8.62 1.12
C ALA A 43 2.96 -9.83 1.48
N VAL A 44 1.74 -9.56 1.93
CA VAL A 44 0.77 -10.61 2.24
C VAL A 44 0.46 -11.44 0.99
N ASN A 45 0.28 -10.79 -0.15
CA ASN A 45 -0.01 -11.47 -1.41
C ASN A 45 1.14 -12.36 -1.87
N ILE A 46 2.38 -11.89 -1.72
CA ILE A 46 3.57 -12.69 -2.04
C ILE A 46 3.57 -13.96 -1.19
N ASN A 47 3.28 -13.83 0.11
CA ASN A 47 3.20 -15.00 1.00
C ASN A 47 2.12 -15.98 0.55
N LEU A 48 0.93 -15.48 0.24
CA LEU A 48 -0.19 -16.33 -0.18
C LEU A 48 0.15 -17.10 -1.46
N VAL A 49 0.73 -16.43 -2.44
CA VAL A 49 1.12 -17.08 -3.70
C VAL A 49 2.25 -18.07 -3.46
N ALA A 50 3.25 -17.70 -2.67
CA ALA A 50 4.38 -18.58 -2.38
C ALA A 50 3.93 -19.85 -1.67
N PHE A 51 3.10 -19.74 -0.64
CA PHE A 51 2.58 -20.90 0.07
C PHE A 51 1.68 -21.74 -0.84
N SER A 52 0.84 -21.11 -1.64
CA SER A 52 -0.04 -21.79 -2.58
C SER A 52 0.78 -22.63 -3.56
N ALA A 53 1.82 -22.06 -4.14
CA ALA A 53 2.69 -22.75 -5.08
C ALA A 53 3.47 -23.89 -4.40
N TYR A 54 3.96 -23.63 -3.20
CA TYR A 54 4.73 -24.63 -2.44
C TYR A 54 3.87 -25.83 -2.06
N MET A 55 2.63 -25.59 -1.65
CA MET A 55 1.71 -26.65 -1.21
C MET A 55 0.94 -27.29 -2.37
N GLY A 56 1.04 -26.72 -3.57
CA GLY A 56 0.30 -27.22 -4.73
C GLY A 56 -1.19 -26.99 -4.62
N ASP A 57 -1.62 -25.98 -3.88
CA ASP A 57 -3.02 -25.64 -3.61
C ASP A 57 -3.35 -24.27 -4.19
N LEU A 58 -4.44 -24.17 -4.94
CA LEU A 58 -4.86 -22.94 -5.60
C LEU A 58 -5.58 -21.97 -4.66
N VAL A 59 -5.93 -22.37 -3.46
CA VAL A 59 -6.69 -21.53 -2.51
C VAL A 59 -5.98 -20.21 -2.24
N GLY A 60 -4.67 -20.24 -2.01
CA GLY A 60 -3.88 -19.03 -1.77
C GLY A 60 -3.89 -18.07 -2.95
N GLN A 61 -3.90 -18.62 -4.18
CA GLN A 61 -3.96 -17.80 -5.39
C GLN A 61 -5.33 -17.14 -5.56
N VAL A 62 -6.39 -17.84 -5.22
CA VAL A 62 -7.74 -17.29 -5.23
C VAL A 62 -7.86 -16.13 -4.23
N PHE A 63 -7.37 -16.34 -3.00
CA PHE A 63 -7.36 -15.28 -2.00
C PHE A 63 -6.54 -14.08 -2.45
N THR A 64 -5.40 -14.31 -3.12
CA THR A 64 -4.58 -13.24 -3.68
C THR A 64 -5.38 -12.40 -4.67
N MET A 65 -6.14 -13.04 -5.55
CA MET A 65 -6.97 -12.33 -6.51
C MET A 65 -8.03 -11.47 -5.81
N LEU A 66 -8.65 -11.99 -4.76
CA LEU A 66 -9.63 -11.24 -3.97
C LEU A 66 -8.98 -10.03 -3.29
N ILE A 67 -7.82 -10.23 -2.69
CA ILE A 67 -7.09 -9.15 -2.01
C ILE A 67 -6.66 -8.08 -3.02
N LEU A 68 -6.19 -8.48 -4.20
CA LEU A 68 -5.81 -7.53 -5.25
C LEU A 68 -7.00 -6.71 -5.72
N THR A 69 -8.17 -7.35 -5.84
CA THR A 69 -9.39 -6.65 -6.21
C THR A 69 -9.77 -5.59 -5.18
N VAL A 70 -9.73 -5.96 -3.90
CA VAL A 70 -10.01 -5.03 -2.81
C VAL A 70 -8.96 -3.92 -2.76
N ALA A 71 -7.68 -4.28 -2.90
CA ALA A 71 -6.59 -3.30 -2.90
C ALA A 71 -6.72 -2.31 -4.05
N ALA A 72 -7.09 -2.78 -5.24
CA ALA A 72 -7.30 -1.91 -6.39
C ALA A 72 -8.45 -0.93 -6.14
N ALA A 73 -9.54 -1.41 -5.55
CA ALA A 73 -10.68 -0.56 -5.21
C ALA A 73 -10.29 0.47 -4.15
N GLU A 74 -9.57 0.05 -3.11
CA GLU A 74 -9.12 0.95 -2.05
C GLU A 74 -8.15 2.01 -2.59
N ALA A 75 -7.21 1.61 -3.46
CA ALA A 75 -6.26 2.53 -4.06
C ALA A 75 -7.00 3.57 -4.92
N SER A 76 -7.99 3.13 -5.69
CA SER A 76 -8.78 4.04 -6.54
C SER A 76 -9.55 5.05 -5.69
N ILE A 77 -10.22 4.58 -4.64
CA ILE A 77 -10.97 5.45 -3.74
C ILE A 77 -10.02 6.38 -2.99
N GLY A 78 -8.91 5.84 -2.49
CA GLY A 78 -7.91 6.62 -1.78
C GLY A 78 -7.31 7.72 -2.65
N LEU A 79 -6.97 7.40 -3.90
CA LEU A 79 -6.45 8.40 -4.83
C LEU A 79 -7.49 9.47 -5.15
N ALA A 80 -8.77 9.08 -5.32
CA ALA A 80 -9.84 10.05 -5.54
C ALA A 80 -9.98 11.00 -4.35
N ILE A 81 -9.95 10.47 -3.14
CA ILE A 81 -10.02 11.27 -1.92
C ILE A 81 -8.82 12.22 -1.84
N LEU A 82 -7.62 11.72 -2.16
CA LEU A 82 -6.41 12.53 -2.13
C LEU A 82 -6.47 13.67 -3.15
N VAL A 83 -6.99 13.41 -4.35
CA VAL A 83 -7.14 14.46 -5.36
C VAL A 83 -8.05 15.56 -4.85
N VAL A 84 -9.20 15.20 -4.28
CA VAL A 84 -10.14 16.18 -3.72
C VAL A 84 -9.49 16.92 -2.56
N TYR A 85 -8.82 16.20 -1.66
CA TYR A 85 -8.14 16.79 -0.50
C TYR A 85 -7.11 17.83 -0.92
N PHE A 86 -6.24 17.48 -1.87
CA PHE A 86 -5.20 18.41 -2.33
C PHE A 86 -5.77 19.60 -3.06
N ARG A 87 -6.85 19.42 -3.80
CA ARG A 87 -7.50 20.55 -4.47
C ARG A 87 -8.09 21.51 -3.45
N ASN A 88 -8.75 20.98 -2.42
CA ASN A 88 -9.32 21.81 -1.36
C ASN A 88 -8.23 22.48 -0.53
N ARG A 89 -7.17 21.74 -0.20
CA ARG A 89 -6.05 22.29 0.54
C ARG A 89 -5.31 23.37 -0.24
N GLY A 90 -5.17 23.17 -1.54
CA GLY A 90 -4.58 24.20 -2.41
C GLY A 90 -5.37 25.51 -2.35
N THR A 91 -6.71 25.40 -2.41
CA THR A 91 -7.59 26.55 -2.28
C THR A 91 -7.43 27.21 -0.91
N ILE A 92 -7.44 26.42 0.15
CA ILE A 92 -7.28 26.92 1.53
C ILE A 92 -5.92 27.60 1.69
N ALA A 93 -4.85 27.00 1.17
CA ALA A 93 -3.52 27.57 1.26
C ALA A 93 -3.42 28.92 0.56
N VAL A 94 -4.05 29.05 -0.59
CA VAL A 94 -4.10 30.33 -1.31
C VAL A 94 -4.87 31.37 -0.50
N GLU A 95 -5.99 31.00 0.09
CA GLU A 95 -6.77 31.88 0.95
C GLU A 95 -5.97 32.31 2.17
N ASP A 96 -5.24 31.40 2.81
CA ASP A 96 -4.40 31.70 3.95
C ASP A 96 -3.31 32.70 3.59
N ILE A 97 -2.67 32.52 2.45
CA ILE A 97 -1.64 33.43 1.97
C ILE A 97 -2.25 34.81 1.72
N HIS A 98 -3.44 34.84 1.13
CA HIS A 98 -4.15 36.09 0.86
C HIS A 98 -4.49 36.85 2.15
N LEU A 99 -4.96 36.11 3.14
CA LEU A 99 -5.28 36.70 4.46
C LEU A 99 -4.01 37.20 5.14
N MET A 100 -2.90 36.54 5.01
CA MET A 100 -1.65 36.97 5.61
C MET A 100 -1.08 38.22 4.97
N LYS A 101 -1.35 38.41 3.70
CA LYS A 101 -0.89 39.61 2.98
C LYS A 101 -1.84 40.82 3.13
N GLY A 102 -3.05 40.52 3.44
CA GLY A 102 -4.08 41.55 3.49
C GLY A 102 -4.65 41.85 4.78
#